data_b47e2e15a23f503b76c46ae96927493b
#
_entry.id   b47e2e15a23f503b76c46ae96927493b
#
_cell.length_a   1.000
_cell.length_b   1.000
_cell.length_c   1.000
_cell.angle_alpha   90.00
_cell.angle_beta   90.00
_cell.angle_gamma   90.00
#
_symmetry.space_group_name_H-M   'P 1'
#
loop_
_entity.id
_entity.type
_entity.pdbx_description
1 polymer ?
#
loop_
_entity_poly.entity_id
_entity_poly.type
_entity_poly.pdbx_seq_one_letter_code
_entity_poly.pdbx_strand_id
1 'polypeptide(L)'
;MSSLYEKRGIFYYQGKDEDGNRVQKSLRTRDEAEAEEKKAKLDERFSTDTPSTLTKLVEDYIAERRRKQKRDELSERTIDTDETVFPMFIEWVEREYGTVFSDELEKIDFSRFKEKRLQEDEVSPTTAGKNLRHIQTFFSKLRRKGVLSEDLFQSVEIPQPRRRQVVPNEREFSALKKWLDKRIEETEEPKWIHLLIKLACHTGMRLGEMARIKWERGAEDFGTGHARKYVYLTPEERTLTIKFKRKLRVIPVEHCWGVFEEMRKRRDPSDTYVFSSHLTDKHFTVSTICHKWKDEVKKVNALSRPYTSHSIRHGVVTHLLRQGIPVYKVGKIVGHSSEKITERYSHFIPDDLEDAMDLLG
;
A
#
# COMPACT_ATOMS: atom_id res chain seq x y z
N MET A 1 -38.91 -1.26 -20.66
CA MET A 1 -40.01 -2.05 -20.08
C MET A 1 -39.40 -2.99 -19.05
N SER A 2 -39.97 -3.03 -17.86
CA SER A 2 -39.60 -3.96 -16.79
C SER A 2 -40.45 -5.23 -16.87
N SER A 3 -39.94 -6.34 -16.31
CA SER A 3 -40.66 -7.62 -16.26
C SER A 3 -40.45 -8.33 -14.94
N LEU A 4 -41.38 -9.20 -14.58
CA LEU A 4 -41.23 -10.14 -13.50
C LEU A 4 -40.84 -11.50 -14.09
N TYR A 5 -40.03 -12.26 -13.37
CA TYR A 5 -39.82 -13.66 -13.62
C TYR A 5 -39.66 -14.44 -12.31
N GLU A 6 -40.09 -15.69 -12.33
CA GLU A 6 -40.02 -16.55 -11.17
C GLU A 6 -38.77 -17.46 -11.26
N LYS A 7 -38.08 -17.61 -10.13
CA LYS A 7 -36.95 -18.55 -9.99
C LYS A 7 -37.02 -19.19 -8.61
N ARG A 8 -37.18 -20.52 -8.60
CA ARG A 8 -37.30 -21.34 -7.38
C ARG A 8 -38.45 -20.89 -6.44
N GLY A 9 -39.59 -20.51 -7.03
CA GLY A 9 -40.76 -20.06 -6.27
C GLY A 9 -40.65 -18.65 -5.71
N ILE A 10 -39.70 -17.85 -6.14
CA ILE A 10 -39.53 -16.45 -5.73
C ILE A 10 -39.57 -15.55 -6.96
N PHE A 11 -40.34 -14.48 -6.89
CA PHE A 11 -40.40 -13.47 -7.96
C PHE A 11 -39.22 -12.53 -7.93
N TYR A 12 -38.75 -12.19 -9.13
CA TYR A 12 -37.66 -11.25 -9.39
C TYR A 12 -38.11 -10.15 -10.34
N TYR A 13 -37.73 -8.92 -10.02
CA TYR A 13 -37.83 -7.78 -10.92
C TYR A 13 -36.65 -7.79 -11.89
N GLN A 14 -36.93 -7.47 -13.14
CA GLN A 14 -35.93 -7.21 -14.17
C GLN A 14 -36.34 -5.95 -14.93
N GLY A 15 -35.46 -4.95 -14.96
CA GLY A 15 -35.64 -3.67 -15.63
C GLY A 15 -34.33 -3.11 -16.17
N LYS A 16 -34.38 -1.84 -16.56
CA LYS A 16 -33.18 -1.05 -16.89
C LYS A 16 -33.18 0.21 -16.04
N ASP A 17 -31.99 0.67 -15.62
CA ASP A 17 -31.81 1.97 -15.01
C ASP A 17 -31.78 3.10 -16.06
N GLU A 18 -31.61 4.35 -15.62
CA GLU A 18 -31.54 5.54 -16.47
C GLU A 18 -30.39 5.49 -17.48
N ASP A 19 -29.29 4.82 -17.15
CA ASP A 19 -28.12 4.62 -18.02
C ASP A 19 -28.33 3.43 -18.98
N GLY A 20 -29.48 2.74 -18.90
CA GLY A 20 -29.81 1.58 -19.76
C GLY A 20 -29.22 0.26 -19.27
N ASN A 21 -28.58 0.20 -18.09
CA ASN A 21 -28.02 -1.02 -17.54
C ASN A 21 -29.13 -1.94 -17.00
N ARG A 22 -28.92 -3.24 -17.12
CA ARG A 22 -29.87 -4.25 -16.64
C ARG A 22 -29.86 -4.31 -15.11
N VAL A 23 -31.03 -4.11 -14.51
CA VAL A 23 -31.24 -4.25 -13.06
C VAL A 23 -32.05 -5.50 -12.80
N GLN A 24 -31.58 -6.34 -11.87
CA GLN A 24 -32.31 -7.49 -11.36
C GLN A 24 -32.41 -7.41 -9.84
N LYS A 25 -33.63 -7.58 -9.29
CA LYS A 25 -33.85 -7.54 -7.84
C LYS A 25 -34.79 -8.66 -7.41
N SER A 26 -34.41 -9.45 -6.40
CA SER A 26 -35.34 -10.38 -5.75
C SER A 26 -36.40 -9.60 -4.99
N LEU A 27 -37.65 -9.91 -5.24
CA LEU A 27 -38.79 -9.29 -4.54
C LEU A 27 -39.11 -10.00 -3.23
N ARG A 28 -38.41 -11.12 -2.95
CA ARG A 28 -38.55 -11.92 -1.70
C ARG A 28 -40.00 -12.28 -1.40
N THR A 29 -40.81 -12.50 -2.41
CA THR A 29 -42.18 -12.96 -2.30
C THR A 29 -42.44 -14.11 -3.25
N ARG A 30 -43.39 -14.98 -2.88
CA ARG A 30 -43.94 -16.06 -3.72
C ARG A 30 -45.34 -15.74 -4.21
N ASP A 31 -45.89 -14.62 -3.76
CA ASP A 31 -47.19 -14.11 -4.16
C ASP A 31 -47.04 -13.16 -5.35
N GLU A 32 -47.78 -13.46 -6.42
CA GLU A 32 -47.70 -12.72 -7.67
C GLU A 32 -48.29 -11.29 -7.53
N ALA A 33 -49.36 -11.14 -6.75
CA ALA A 33 -49.97 -9.83 -6.52
C ALA A 33 -49.03 -8.91 -5.72
N GLU A 34 -48.40 -9.45 -4.68
CA GLU A 34 -47.38 -8.73 -3.93
C GLU A 34 -46.13 -8.41 -4.81
N ALA A 35 -45.79 -9.31 -5.72
CA ALA A 35 -44.70 -9.08 -6.67
C ALA A 35 -44.99 -7.95 -7.65
N GLU A 36 -46.23 -7.88 -8.19
CA GLU A 36 -46.66 -6.81 -9.08
C GLU A 36 -46.70 -5.46 -8.35
N GLU A 37 -47.18 -5.40 -7.10
CA GLU A 37 -47.14 -4.17 -6.28
C GLU A 37 -45.72 -3.69 -6.06
N LYS A 38 -44.80 -4.60 -5.71
CA LYS A 38 -43.38 -4.28 -5.54
C LYS A 38 -42.73 -3.86 -6.85
N LYS A 39 -43.13 -4.45 -7.98
CA LYS A 39 -42.65 -4.06 -9.31
C LYS A 39 -43.10 -2.64 -9.65
N ALA A 40 -44.39 -2.33 -9.45
CA ALA A 40 -44.92 -0.98 -9.71
C ALA A 40 -44.18 0.11 -8.92
N LYS A 41 -43.88 -0.16 -7.62
CA LYS A 41 -43.07 0.74 -6.79
C LYS A 41 -41.64 0.90 -7.33
N LEU A 42 -41.05 -0.16 -7.89
CA LEU A 42 -39.72 -0.11 -8.51
C LEU A 42 -39.79 0.66 -9.84
N ASP A 43 -40.82 0.45 -10.67
CA ASP A 43 -40.97 1.14 -11.94
C ASP A 43 -41.17 2.66 -11.73
N GLU A 44 -41.96 3.05 -10.73
CA GLU A 44 -42.11 4.46 -10.31
C GLU A 44 -40.76 5.03 -9.87
N ARG A 45 -40.00 4.29 -9.12
CA ARG A 45 -38.69 4.66 -8.62
C ARG A 45 -37.64 4.84 -9.74
N PHE A 46 -37.76 4.10 -10.83
CA PHE A 46 -36.91 4.22 -12.02
C PHE A 46 -37.35 5.28 -13.01
N SER A 47 -38.51 5.93 -12.79
CA SER A 47 -39.06 6.93 -13.70
C SER A 47 -38.88 8.39 -13.24
N THR A 48 -38.53 8.63 -12.00
CA THR A 48 -38.39 9.97 -11.43
C THR A 48 -37.25 10.00 -10.42
N ASP A 49 -36.24 10.85 -10.65
CA ASP A 49 -35.10 11.15 -9.76
C ASP A 49 -34.50 9.92 -9.05
N THR A 50 -34.06 8.95 -9.85
CA THR A 50 -33.77 7.60 -9.40
C THR A 50 -32.54 7.58 -8.50
N PRO A 51 -32.60 6.97 -7.30
CA PRO A 51 -31.43 6.78 -6.47
C PRO A 51 -30.43 5.88 -7.20
N SER A 52 -29.18 6.31 -7.26
CA SER A 52 -28.11 5.56 -7.92
C SER A 52 -27.92 4.18 -7.29
N THR A 53 -27.64 3.16 -8.09
CA THR A 53 -27.31 1.84 -7.57
C THR A 53 -25.94 1.86 -6.89
N LEU A 54 -25.70 0.94 -5.95
CA LEU A 54 -24.38 0.75 -5.33
C LEU A 54 -23.28 0.53 -6.39
N THR A 55 -23.59 -0.26 -7.42
CA THR A 55 -22.68 -0.55 -8.54
C THR A 55 -22.26 0.74 -9.24
N LYS A 56 -23.22 1.61 -9.60
CA LYS A 56 -22.94 2.90 -10.22
C LYS A 56 -22.11 3.82 -9.32
N LEU A 57 -22.46 3.91 -8.04
CA LEU A 57 -21.71 4.70 -7.06
C LEU A 57 -20.24 4.24 -6.95
N VAL A 58 -19.99 2.94 -7.01
CA VAL A 58 -18.65 2.38 -7.00
C VAL A 58 -17.89 2.66 -8.29
N GLU A 59 -18.53 2.52 -9.45
CA GLU A 59 -17.94 2.86 -10.75
C GLU A 59 -17.49 4.32 -10.80
N ASP A 60 -18.35 5.25 -10.38
CA ASP A 60 -18.03 6.67 -10.31
C ASP A 60 -16.88 6.95 -9.32
N TYR A 61 -16.87 6.24 -8.20
CA TYR A 61 -15.79 6.32 -7.22
C TYR A 61 -14.46 5.87 -7.81
N ILE A 62 -14.41 4.72 -8.48
CA ILE A 62 -13.19 4.20 -9.11
C ILE A 62 -12.74 5.13 -10.22
N ALA A 63 -13.66 5.62 -11.06
CA ALA A 63 -13.35 6.56 -12.13
C ALA A 63 -12.72 7.87 -11.60
N GLU A 64 -13.24 8.42 -10.50
CA GLU A 64 -12.64 9.59 -9.85
C GLU A 64 -11.25 9.28 -9.30
N ARG A 65 -11.04 8.11 -8.68
CA ARG A 65 -9.75 7.70 -8.14
C ARG A 65 -8.73 7.46 -9.24
N ARG A 66 -9.12 6.90 -10.39
CA ARG A 66 -8.27 6.79 -11.59
C ARG A 66 -7.83 8.17 -12.10
N ARG A 67 -8.74 9.16 -12.11
CA ARG A 67 -8.36 10.55 -12.44
C ARG A 67 -7.34 11.13 -11.46
N LYS A 68 -7.47 10.84 -10.16
CA LYS A 68 -6.48 11.24 -9.15
C LYS A 68 -5.14 10.51 -9.35
N GLN A 69 -5.16 9.24 -9.73
CA GLN A 69 -3.95 8.48 -10.02
C GLN A 69 -3.20 9.08 -11.22
N LYS A 70 -3.89 9.44 -12.30
CA LYS A 70 -3.28 10.11 -13.46
C LYS A 70 -2.61 11.45 -13.10
N ARG A 71 -3.05 12.10 -12.02
CA ARG A 71 -2.45 13.33 -11.47
C ARG A 71 -1.41 13.06 -10.37
N ASP A 72 -1.00 11.80 -10.19
CA ASP A 72 -0.06 11.36 -9.14
C ASP A 72 -0.52 11.64 -7.68
N GLU A 73 -1.80 11.96 -7.48
CA GLU A 73 -2.38 12.15 -6.15
C GLU A 73 -2.64 10.83 -5.43
N LEU A 74 -2.72 9.74 -6.18
CA LEU A 74 -2.98 8.40 -5.68
C LEU A 74 -2.03 7.38 -6.32
N SER A 75 -1.64 6.34 -5.56
CA SER A 75 -0.75 5.30 -6.10
C SER A 75 -1.53 4.31 -6.96
N GLU A 76 -0.92 3.81 -8.04
CA GLU A 76 -1.45 2.73 -8.88
C GLU A 76 -1.88 1.52 -8.04
N ARG A 77 -1.02 1.05 -7.14
CA ARG A 77 -1.33 -0.07 -6.24
C ARG A 77 -2.59 0.13 -5.39
N THR A 78 -2.99 1.38 -5.13
CA THR A 78 -4.23 1.66 -4.40
C THR A 78 -5.42 1.42 -5.31
N ILE A 79 -5.32 1.82 -6.58
CA ILE A 79 -6.36 1.56 -7.59
C ILE A 79 -6.49 0.06 -7.83
N ASP A 80 -5.38 -0.67 -8.06
CA ASP A 80 -5.39 -2.14 -8.23
C ASP A 80 -6.11 -2.84 -7.06
N THR A 81 -5.92 -2.32 -5.84
CA THR A 81 -6.61 -2.86 -4.67
C THR A 81 -8.10 -2.55 -4.71
N ASP A 82 -8.50 -1.32 -5.08
CA ASP A 82 -9.91 -0.95 -5.22
C ASP A 82 -10.59 -1.82 -6.29
N GLU A 83 -9.95 -1.97 -7.46
CA GLU A 83 -10.43 -2.79 -8.58
C GLU A 83 -10.52 -4.29 -8.27
N THR A 84 -9.82 -4.75 -7.24
CA THR A 84 -9.94 -6.11 -6.72
C THR A 84 -11.04 -6.22 -5.66
N VAL A 85 -11.13 -5.25 -4.76
CA VAL A 85 -12.01 -5.30 -3.60
C VAL A 85 -13.47 -5.00 -3.95
N PHE A 86 -13.71 -4.00 -4.79
CA PHE A 86 -15.07 -3.56 -5.06
C PHE A 86 -15.90 -4.53 -5.90
N PRO A 87 -15.41 -5.16 -6.97
CA PRO A 87 -16.17 -6.17 -7.69
C PRO A 87 -16.61 -7.33 -6.78
N MET A 88 -15.71 -7.84 -5.96
CA MET A 88 -15.98 -8.90 -4.99
C MET A 88 -17.00 -8.44 -3.92
N PHE A 89 -16.94 -7.20 -3.48
CA PHE A 89 -17.91 -6.64 -2.54
C PHE A 89 -19.30 -6.49 -3.17
N ILE A 90 -19.38 -5.97 -4.39
CA ILE A 90 -20.63 -5.83 -5.14
C ILE A 90 -21.27 -7.20 -5.37
N GLU A 91 -20.50 -8.19 -5.85
CA GLU A 91 -20.98 -9.56 -6.07
C GLU A 91 -21.61 -10.14 -4.77
N TRP A 92 -20.94 -9.93 -3.64
CA TRP A 92 -21.48 -10.38 -2.35
C TRP A 92 -22.76 -9.63 -1.97
N VAL A 93 -22.81 -8.30 -2.13
CA VAL A 93 -24.01 -7.51 -1.84
C VAL A 93 -25.17 -7.94 -2.73
N GLU A 94 -24.95 -8.12 -4.02
CA GLU A 94 -25.99 -8.53 -4.96
C GLU A 94 -26.52 -9.95 -4.64
N ARG A 95 -25.66 -10.84 -4.17
CA ARG A 95 -26.05 -12.18 -3.74
C ARG A 95 -26.92 -12.14 -2.47
N GLU A 96 -26.55 -11.34 -1.48
CA GLU A 96 -27.20 -11.31 -0.15
C GLU A 96 -28.44 -10.40 -0.13
N TYR A 97 -28.39 -9.27 -0.84
CA TYR A 97 -29.41 -8.21 -0.75
C TYR A 97 -30.11 -7.91 -2.08
N GLY A 98 -29.62 -8.45 -3.19
CA GLY A 98 -30.02 -8.04 -4.54
C GLY A 98 -29.47 -6.67 -4.91
N THR A 99 -30.06 -6.01 -5.88
CA THR A 99 -29.68 -4.64 -6.24
C THR A 99 -29.98 -3.68 -5.10
N VAL A 100 -28.95 -2.99 -4.62
CA VAL A 100 -29.06 -2.01 -3.51
C VAL A 100 -28.90 -0.60 -4.06
N PHE A 101 -29.79 0.28 -3.68
CA PHE A 101 -29.81 1.69 -4.07
C PHE A 101 -29.19 2.59 -2.99
N SER A 102 -28.88 3.84 -3.36
CA SER A 102 -28.20 4.80 -2.47
C SER A 102 -28.96 5.08 -1.17
N ASP A 103 -30.27 4.99 -1.17
CA ASP A 103 -31.15 5.14 -0.01
C ASP A 103 -31.42 3.84 0.77
N GLU A 104 -30.81 2.73 0.34
CA GLU A 104 -30.89 1.42 0.96
C GLU A 104 -29.55 0.93 1.51
N LEU A 105 -28.49 1.73 1.43
CA LEU A 105 -27.13 1.34 1.81
C LEU A 105 -27.00 0.92 3.28
N GLU A 106 -27.90 1.41 4.14
CA GLU A 106 -27.94 1.06 5.57
C GLU A 106 -28.33 -0.40 5.83
N LYS A 107 -28.93 -1.07 4.83
CA LYS A 107 -29.27 -2.50 4.93
C LYS A 107 -28.04 -3.44 4.90
N ILE A 108 -26.89 -2.92 4.48
CA ILE A 108 -25.66 -3.73 4.30
C ILE A 108 -24.99 -3.96 5.66
N ASP A 109 -24.94 -5.21 6.08
CA ASP A 109 -24.19 -5.62 7.28
C ASP A 109 -22.74 -5.97 6.96
N PHE A 110 -21.84 -5.03 7.24
CA PHE A 110 -20.39 -5.20 7.00
C PHE A 110 -19.74 -6.25 7.93
N SER A 111 -20.36 -6.57 9.07
CA SER A 111 -19.88 -7.65 9.93
C SER A 111 -20.06 -9.01 9.25
N ARG A 112 -21.17 -9.22 8.54
CA ARG A 112 -21.39 -10.42 7.72
C ARG A 112 -20.39 -10.52 6.57
N PHE A 113 -20.07 -9.40 5.91
CA PHE A 113 -19.03 -9.39 4.90
C PHE A 113 -17.65 -9.74 5.47
N LYS A 114 -17.31 -9.23 6.67
CA LYS A 114 -16.08 -9.61 7.39
C LYS A 114 -16.02 -11.11 7.66
N GLU A 115 -17.09 -11.69 8.16
CA GLU A 115 -17.18 -13.12 8.46
C GLU A 115 -17.04 -13.96 7.19
N LYS A 116 -17.72 -13.59 6.12
CA LYS A 116 -17.56 -14.22 4.81
C LYS A 116 -16.09 -14.24 4.38
N ARG A 117 -15.40 -13.10 4.48
CA ARG A 117 -13.97 -13.02 4.11
C ARG A 117 -13.09 -13.92 4.97
N LEU A 118 -13.38 -14.04 6.26
CA LEU A 118 -12.56 -14.82 7.19
C LEU A 118 -12.86 -16.32 7.14
N GLN A 119 -14.11 -16.71 7.00
CA GLN A 119 -14.58 -18.09 7.13
C GLN A 119 -14.78 -18.79 5.79
N GLU A 120 -15.44 -18.14 4.81
CA GLU A 120 -15.70 -18.75 3.51
C GLU A 120 -14.51 -18.57 2.55
N ASP A 121 -13.92 -17.36 2.50
CA ASP A 121 -12.80 -17.07 1.60
C ASP A 121 -11.44 -17.38 2.25
N GLU A 122 -11.41 -17.78 3.50
CA GLU A 122 -10.22 -18.17 4.28
C GLU A 122 -9.06 -17.18 4.22
N VAL A 123 -9.35 -15.88 4.01
CA VAL A 123 -8.29 -14.87 3.94
C VAL A 123 -7.78 -14.51 5.34
N SER A 124 -6.51 -14.10 5.40
CA SER A 124 -5.95 -13.65 6.68
C SER A 124 -6.70 -12.45 7.25
N PRO A 125 -6.77 -12.30 8.61
CA PRO A 125 -7.37 -11.12 9.24
C PRO A 125 -6.79 -9.78 8.73
N THR A 126 -5.51 -9.77 8.38
CA THR A 126 -4.85 -8.60 7.78
C THR A 126 -5.44 -8.27 6.40
N THR A 127 -5.74 -9.28 5.58
CA THR A 127 -6.33 -9.11 4.25
C THR A 127 -7.78 -8.66 4.39
N ALA A 128 -8.58 -9.32 5.22
CA ALA A 128 -9.96 -8.92 5.49
C ALA A 128 -10.05 -7.46 6.00
N GLY A 129 -9.21 -7.10 6.98
CA GLY A 129 -9.14 -5.74 7.50
C GLY A 129 -8.69 -4.71 6.47
N LYS A 130 -7.81 -5.09 5.52
CA LYS A 130 -7.46 -4.21 4.40
C LYS A 130 -8.66 -3.97 3.48
N ASN A 131 -9.38 -5.01 3.09
CA ASN A 131 -10.55 -4.90 2.23
C ASN A 131 -11.62 -4.01 2.87
N LEU A 132 -11.94 -4.25 4.14
CA LEU A 132 -12.91 -3.43 4.88
C LEU A 132 -12.51 -1.95 4.93
N ARG A 133 -11.21 -1.62 5.11
CA ARG A 133 -10.75 -0.21 5.09
C ARG A 133 -10.92 0.46 3.73
N HIS A 134 -10.77 -0.25 2.63
CA HIS A 134 -11.04 0.28 1.29
C HIS A 134 -12.53 0.58 1.13
N ILE A 135 -13.41 -0.33 1.55
CA ILE A 135 -14.86 -0.15 1.54
C ILE A 135 -15.27 0.99 2.49
N GLN A 136 -14.76 1.03 3.71
CA GLN A 136 -15.00 2.13 4.66
C GLN A 136 -14.62 3.49 4.09
N THR A 137 -13.51 3.57 3.35
CA THR A 137 -13.08 4.82 2.70
C THR A 137 -14.10 5.30 1.68
N PHE A 138 -14.70 4.40 0.93
CA PHE A 138 -15.77 4.68 -0.01
C PHE A 138 -17.03 5.18 0.71
N PHE A 139 -17.54 4.45 1.68
CA PHE A 139 -18.75 4.85 2.44
C PHE A 139 -18.55 6.15 3.22
N SER A 140 -17.37 6.37 3.80
CA SER A 140 -17.00 7.65 4.40
C SER A 140 -17.01 8.81 3.40
N LYS A 141 -16.74 8.54 2.12
CA LYS A 141 -16.84 9.54 1.07
C LYS A 141 -18.31 9.82 0.69
N LEU A 142 -19.15 8.78 0.60
CA LEU A 142 -20.58 8.94 0.36
C LEU A 142 -21.23 9.78 1.47
N ARG A 143 -20.85 9.54 2.74
CA ARG A 143 -21.30 10.36 3.87
C ARG A 143 -20.90 11.82 3.72
N ARG A 144 -19.64 12.10 3.34
CA ARG A 144 -19.18 13.48 3.09
C ARG A 144 -19.88 14.17 1.92
N LYS A 145 -20.42 13.40 0.98
CA LYS A 145 -21.23 13.91 -0.14
C LYS A 145 -22.72 14.06 0.21
N GLY A 146 -23.13 13.71 1.42
CA GLY A 146 -24.53 13.78 1.87
C GLY A 146 -25.42 12.64 1.35
N VAL A 147 -24.84 11.61 0.72
CA VAL A 147 -25.57 10.40 0.27
C VAL A 147 -25.97 9.51 1.45
N LEU A 148 -25.20 9.58 2.54
CA LEU A 148 -25.44 8.86 3.79
C LEU A 148 -25.45 9.84 4.95
N SER A 149 -26.37 9.64 5.90
CA SER A 149 -26.45 10.40 7.15
C SER A 149 -25.49 9.85 8.21
N GLU A 150 -25.36 8.53 8.32
CA GLU A 150 -24.67 7.85 9.39
C GLU A 150 -23.38 7.16 8.96
N ASP A 151 -22.55 6.80 9.93
CA ASP A 151 -21.34 6.01 9.71
C ASP A 151 -21.67 4.52 9.85
N LEU A 152 -21.87 3.84 8.74
CA LEU A 152 -22.22 2.42 8.71
C LEU A 152 -21.10 1.50 9.24
N PHE A 153 -19.91 2.04 9.49
CA PHE A 153 -18.77 1.28 10.06
C PHE A 153 -18.57 1.52 11.55
N GLN A 154 -19.42 2.31 12.22
CA GLN A 154 -19.24 2.66 13.63
C GLN A 154 -19.17 1.43 14.55
N SER A 155 -19.99 0.41 14.29
CA SER A 155 -20.05 -0.84 15.05
C SER A 155 -19.19 -1.97 14.49
N VAL A 156 -18.51 -1.76 13.35
CA VAL A 156 -17.75 -2.80 12.68
C VAL A 156 -16.32 -2.87 13.21
N GLU A 157 -16.01 -3.93 13.94
CA GLU A 157 -14.63 -4.20 14.35
C GLU A 157 -13.78 -4.64 13.15
N ILE A 158 -12.95 -3.71 12.64
CA ILE A 158 -12.05 -3.99 11.54
C ILE A 158 -10.78 -4.67 12.08
N PRO A 159 -10.45 -5.88 11.61
CA PRO A 159 -9.26 -6.60 12.05
C PRO A 159 -7.99 -5.75 11.89
N GLN A 160 -7.23 -5.63 12.96
CA GLN A 160 -5.95 -4.95 12.95
C GLN A 160 -4.82 -5.96 12.78
N PRO A 161 -3.84 -5.68 11.93
CA PRO A 161 -2.70 -6.57 11.79
C PRO A 161 -1.89 -6.57 13.09
N ARG A 162 -1.85 -7.69 13.80
CA ARG A 162 -0.87 -7.91 14.88
C ARG A 162 0.50 -8.15 14.24
N ARG A 163 1.17 -7.08 13.85
CA ARG A 163 2.54 -7.18 13.33
C ARG A 163 3.52 -7.09 14.50
N ARG A 164 4.07 -8.22 14.92
CA ARG A 164 5.39 -8.19 15.56
C ARG A 164 6.37 -7.70 14.49
N GLN A 165 7.02 -6.57 14.76
CA GLN A 165 8.10 -6.10 13.88
C GLN A 165 9.23 -7.12 13.97
N VAL A 166 9.50 -7.77 12.84
CA VAL A 166 10.60 -8.71 12.73
C VAL A 166 11.84 -7.90 12.40
N VAL A 167 12.69 -7.71 13.40
CA VAL A 167 13.92 -6.93 13.33
C VAL A 167 15.10 -7.88 13.52
N PRO A 168 16.14 -7.86 12.67
CA PRO A 168 17.36 -8.60 12.92
C PRO A 168 18.01 -8.07 14.22
N ASN A 169 18.49 -8.98 15.04
CA ASN A 169 19.32 -8.59 16.19
C ASN A 169 20.70 -8.10 15.73
N GLU A 170 21.51 -7.55 16.63
CA GLU A 170 22.82 -6.98 16.27
C GLU A 170 23.80 -7.98 15.67
N ARG A 171 23.78 -9.23 16.18
CA ARG A 171 24.62 -10.31 15.64
C ARG A 171 24.21 -10.67 14.23
N GLU A 172 22.92 -10.81 13.98
CA GLU A 172 22.38 -11.10 12.67
C GLU A 172 22.64 -9.96 11.67
N PHE A 173 22.46 -8.71 12.12
CA PHE A 173 22.71 -7.54 11.29
C PHE A 173 24.19 -7.40 10.92
N SER A 174 25.09 -7.62 11.88
CA SER A 174 26.54 -7.66 11.65
C SER A 174 26.94 -8.81 10.74
N ALA A 175 26.38 -10.01 10.93
CA ALA A 175 26.63 -11.17 10.11
C ALA A 175 26.19 -10.95 8.65
N LEU A 176 25.03 -10.32 8.44
CA LEU A 176 24.57 -9.95 7.10
C LEU A 176 25.55 -8.99 6.41
N LYS A 177 26.00 -7.93 7.11
CA LYS A 177 26.99 -6.98 6.56
C LYS A 177 28.31 -7.68 6.18
N LYS A 178 28.87 -8.49 7.08
CA LYS A 178 30.10 -9.25 6.82
C LYS A 178 29.94 -10.21 5.63
N TRP A 179 28.80 -10.88 5.53
CA TRP A 179 28.52 -11.77 4.40
C TRP A 179 28.46 -11.00 3.08
N LEU A 180 27.83 -9.81 3.06
CA LEU A 180 27.78 -8.95 1.88
C LEU A 180 29.17 -8.45 1.47
N ASP A 181 29.97 -7.97 2.45
CA ASP A 181 31.34 -7.52 2.19
C ASP A 181 32.16 -8.63 1.55
N LYS A 182 32.14 -9.82 2.16
CA LYS A 182 32.82 -11.01 1.61
C LYS A 182 32.36 -11.33 0.18
N ARG A 183 31.02 -11.30 -0.09
CA ARG A 183 30.50 -11.58 -1.44
C ARG A 183 30.86 -10.51 -2.47
N ILE A 184 31.01 -9.27 -2.06
CA ILE A 184 31.42 -8.18 -2.93
C ILE A 184 32.92 -8.24 -3.21
N GLU A 185 33.73 -8.58 -2.23
CA GLU A 185 35.21 -8.65 -2.34
C GLU A 185 35.68 -9.90 -3.11
N GLU A 186 35.07 -11.07 -2.86
CA GLU A 186 35.48 -12.34 -3.45
C GLU A 186 34.99 -12.56 -4.89
N THR A 187 34.14 -11.67 -5.41
CA THR A 187 33.56 -11.83 -6.74
C THR A 187 34.05 -10.70 -7.64
N GLU A 188 34.74 -11.02 -8.74
CA GLU A 188 35.18 -10.02 -9.73
C GLU A 188 34.02 -9.13 -10.19
N GLU A 189 32.81 -9.71 -10.29
CA GLU A 189 31.59 -9.00 -10.59
C GLU A 189 30.53 -9.23 -9.51
N PRO A 190 30.51 -8.48 -8.38
CA PRO A 190 29.47 -8.62 -7.37
C PRO A 190 28.10 -8.32 -7.97
N LYS A 191 27.10 -9.15 -7.67
CA LYS A 191 25.74 -8.96 -8.19
C LYS A 191 25.17 -7.63 -7.70
N TRP A 192 24.48 -6.90 -8.58
CA TRP A 192 23.81 -5.63 -8.24
C TRP A 192 22.93 -5.75 -6.99
N ILE A 193 22.33 -6.92 -6.75
CA ILE A 193 21.47 -7.15 -5.59
C ILE A 193 22.24 -7.14 -4.27
N HIS A 194 23.51 -7.61 -4.24
CA HIS A 194 24.35 -7.52 -3.04
C HIS A 194 24.68 -6.06 -2.71
N LEU A 195 24.98 -5.25 -3.73
CA LEU A 195 25.23 -3.82 -3.59
C LEU A 195 23.98 -3.07 -3.10
N LEU A 196 22.80 -3.43 -3.62
CA LEU A 196 21.53 -2.86 -3.18
C LEU A 196 21.19 -3.24 -1.72
N ILE A 197 21.42 -4.50 -1.32
CA ILE A 197 21.22 -4.93 0.08
C ILE A 197 22.21 -4.21 1.00
N LYS A 198 23.48 -4.05 0.58
CA LYS A 198 24.48 -3.29 1.33
C LYS A 198 24.03 -1.83 1.52
N LEU A 199 23.58 -1.17 0.46
CA LEU A 199 23.03 0.17 0.55
C LEU A 199 21.85 0.26 1.54
N ALA A 200 20.95 -0.73 1.52
CA ALA A 200 19.84 -0.79 2.47
C ALA A 200 20.29 -0.89 3.93
N CYS A 201 21.34 -1.70 4.21
CA CYS A 201 21.92 -1.85 5.53
C CYS A 201 22.58 -0.56 6.05
N HIS A 202 23.04 0.29 5.15
CA HIS A 202 23.71 1.55 5.51
C HIS A 202 22.76 2.75 5.60
N THR A 203 21.69 2.77 4.81
CA THR A 203 20.82 3.95 4.68
C THR A 203 19.42 3.76 5.26
N GLY A 204 18.97 2.53 5.44
CA GLY A 204 17.59 2.23 5.81
C GLY A 204 16.55 2.75 4.83
N MET A 205 16.91 3.06 3.57
CA MET A 205 15.99 3.55 2.55
C MET A 205 14.88 2.55 2.23
N ARG A 206 13.74 3.06 1.75
CA ARG A 206 12.68 2.18 1.23
C ARG A 206 13.11 1.55 -0.09
N LEU A 207 12.70 0.31 -0.32
CA LEU A 207 13.04 -0.40 -1.55
C LEU A 207 12.66 0.37 -2.81
N GLY A 208 11.46 0.98 -2.82
CA GLY A 208 11.01 1.80 -3.95
C GLY A 208 11.78 3.12 -4.13
N GLU A 209 12.48 3.60 -3.11
CA GLU A 209 13.40 4.74 -3.21
C GLU A 209 14.71 4.27 -3.83
N MET A 210 15.30 3.17 -3.33
CA MET A 210 16.54 2.60 -3.85
C MET A 210 16.43 2.19 -5.33
N ALA A 211 15.31 1.57 -5.70
CA ALA A 211 15.07 1.19 -7.10
C ALA A 211 15.13 2.37 -8.07
N ARG A 212 14.80 3.56 -7.62
CA ARG A 212 14.69 4.78 -8.46
C ARG A 212 15.88 5.72 -8.35
N ILE A 213 16.99 5.30 -7.77
CA ILE A 213 18.19 6.14 -7.71
C ILE A 213 18.70 6.38 -9.12
N LYS A 214 18.71 7.64 -9.52
CA LYS A 214 19.34 8.10 -10.76
C LYS A 214 20.79 8.52 -10.51
N TRP A 215 21.61 8.38 -11.50
CA TRP A 215 23.00 8.86 -11.45
C TRP A 215 23.07 10.39 -11.33
N GLU A 216 22.11 11.07 -11.94
CA GLU A 216 22.03 12.51 -11.99
C GLU A 216 20.57 12.96 -11.91
N ARG A 217 20.36 14.23 -11.62
CA ARG A 217 19.04 14.82 -11.65
C ARG A 217 18.56 15.01 -13.10
N GLY A 218 17.47 14.36 -13.46
CA GLY A 218 16.86 14.51 -14.78
C GLY A 218 16.13 15.84 -14.96
N ALA A 219 15.99 16.30 -16.21
CA ALA A 219 15.22 17.51 -16.53
C ALA A 219 13.76 17.42 -16.05
N GLU A 220 13.17 16.23 -16.11
CA GLU A 220 11.82 15.95 -15.64
C GLU A 220 11.64 16.10 -14.11
N ASP A 221 12.74 16.09 -13.35
CA ASP A 221 12.72 16.24 -11.89
C ASP A 221 12.65 17.72 -11.44
N PHE A 222 12.77 18.67 -12.38
CA PHE A 222 12.64 20.11 -12.12
C PHE A 222 11.19 20.63 -12.19
N GLY A 223 10.22 19.81 -12.62
CA GLY A 223 8.82 20.22 -12.77
C GLY A 223 8.15 20.60 -11.44
N THR A 224 7.24 21.57 -11.50
CA THR A 224 6.49 22.13 -10.37
C THR A 224 5.38 21.22 -9.81
N GLY A 225 5.16 20.02 -10.38
CA GLY A 225 4.14 19.08 -9.93
C GLY A 225 4.43 18.55 -8.52
N HIS A 226 3.46 18.70 -7.61
CA HIS A 226 3.59 18.33 -6.19
C HIS A 226 3.79 16.83 -5.91
N ALA A 227 3.75 15.98 -6.93
CA ALA A 227 3.67 14.54 -6.77
C ALA A 227 4.85 13.74 -7.32
N ARG A 228 5.83 14.37 -7.96
CA ARG A 228 6.93 13.61 -8.56
C ARG A 228 7.82 12.98 -7.50
N LYS A 229 8.02 11.67 -7.64
CA LYS A 229 8.93 10.88 -6.83
C LYS A 229 10.24 10.77 -7.58
N TYR A 230 11.30 11.34 -7.03
CA TYR A 230 12.64 11.18 -7.58
C TYR A 230 13.68 10.89 -6.51
N VAL A 231 14.72 10.22 -6.90
CA VAL A 231 15.93 10.01 -6.10
C VAL A 231 17.11 10.17 -7.06
N TYR A 232 18.03 11.03 -6.73
CA TYR A 232 19.24 11.19 -7.52
C TYR A 232 20.48 11.35 -6.64
N LEU A 233 21.62 10.98 -7.21
CA LEU A 233 22.94 11.09 -6.61
C LEU A 233 23.52 12.47 -6.91
N THR A 234 24.17 13.08 -5.91
CA THR A 234 25.02 14.25 -6.09
C THR A 234 26.45 13.78 -5.78
N PRO A 235 27.26 13.42 -6.81
CA PRO A 235 28.56 12.81 -6.61
C PRO A 235 29.54 13.70 -5.86
N GLU A 236 29.55 14.99 -6.14
CA GLU A 236 30.46 15.99 -5.57
C GLU A 236 30.29 16.09 -4.04
N GLU A 237 29.05 15.99 -3.58
CA GLU A 237 28.68 16.06 -2.16
C GLU A 237 28.58 14.67 -1.53
N ARG A 238 28.66 13.60 -2.31
CA ARG A 238 28.36 12.21 -1.91
C ARG A 238 27.06 12.09 -1.15
N THR A 239 26.00 12.69 -1.69
CA THR A 239 24.67 12.69 -1.11
C THR A 239 23.62 12.09 -2.04
N LEU A 240 22.51 11.62 -1.45
CA LEU A 240 21.29 11.26 -2.15
C LEU A 240 20.19 12.27 -1.81
N THR A 241 19.66 12.91 -2.83
CA THR A 241 18.44 13.73 -2.72
C THR A 241 17.22 12.89 -3.02
N ILE A 242 16.30 12.84 -2.07
CA ILE A 242 15.13 11.95 -2.10
C ILE A 242 13.87 12.78 -1.96
N LYS A 243 13.03 12.81 -2.99
CA LYS A 243 11.67 13.35 -2.92
C LYS A 243 10.67 12.22 -3.07
N PHE A 244 9.91 11.99 -2.02
CA PHE A 244 8.86 10.98 -2.02
C PHE A 244 7.59 11.56 -1.40
N LYS A 245 6.49 11.58 -2.15
CA LYS A 245 5.27 12.31 -1.80
C LYS A 245 5.61 13.81 -1.64
N ARG A 246 5.27 14.41 -0.49
CA ARG A 246 5.52 15.84 -0.22
C ARG A 246 6.81 16.09 0.57
N LYS A 247 7.62 15.06 0.85
CA LYS A 247 8.84 15.18 1.68
C LYS A 247 10.08 15.13 0.80
N LEU A 248 10.93 16.12 0.99
CA LEU A 248 12.28 16.19 0.47
C LEU A 248 13.25 15.93 1.61
N ARG A 249 14.26 15.09 1.38
CA ARG A 249 15.39 14.91 2.29
C ARG A 249 16.66 14.66 1.52
N VAL A 250 17.78 15.06 2.10
CA VAL A 250 19.12 14.76 1.62
C VAL A 250 19.79 13.89 2.67
N ILE A 251 20.40 12.79 2.25
CA ILE A 251 21.15 11.90 3.14
C ILE A 251 22.59 11.75 2.63
N PRO A 252 23.60 11.90 3.51
CA PRO A 252 24.98 11.63 3.15
C PRO A 252 25.19 10.12 2.96
N VAL A 253 25.95 9.74 1.94
CA VAL A 253 26.26 8.34 1.59
C VAL A 253 27.76 8.08 1.47
N GLU A 254 28.59 8.98 2.01
CA GLU A 254 30.04 8.84 2.06
C GLU A 254 30.48 7.49 2.60
N HIS A 255 29.90 7.07 3.74
CA HIS A 255 30.20 5.81 4.43
C HIS A 255 29.84 4.54 3.65
N CYS A 256 29.13 4.64 2.56
CA CYS A 256 28.78 3.54 1.66
C CYS A 256 29.02 3.89 0.18
N TRP A 257 29.89 4.86 -0.08
CA TRP A 257 30.18 5.35 -1.43
C TRP A 257 30.67 4.26 -2.38
N GLY A 258 31.45 3.30 -1.88
CA GLY A 258 31.92 2.16 -2.64
C GLY A 258 30.83 1.35 -3.34
N VAL A 259 29.58 1.41 -2.87
CA VAL A 259 28.43 0.79 -3.57
C VAL A 259 28.22 1.45 -4.93
N PHE A 260 28.30 2.77 -4.97
CA PHE A 260 28.09 3.54 -6.21
C PHE A 260 29.30 3.43 -7.15
N GLU A 261 30.51 3.36 -6.61
CA GLU A 261 31.71 3.10 -7.40
C GLU A 261 31.66 1.74 -8.10
N GLU A 262 31.24 0.69 -7.38
CA GLU A 262 31.07 -0.64 -7.96
C GLU A 262 29.95 -0.66 -9.02
N MET A 263 28.86 0.02 -8.79
CA MET A 263 27.80 0.15 -9.81
C MET A 263 28.26 0.97 -11.02
N ARG A 264 29.11 1.99 -10.80
CA ARG A 264 29.64 2.86 -11.89
C ARG A 264 30.55 2.09 -12.84
N LYS A 265 31.35 1.14 -12.36
CA LYS A 265 32.20 0.29 -13.20
C LYS A 265 31.42 -0.51 -14.24
N ARG A 266 30.14 -0.72 -14.01
CA ARG A 266 29.22 -1.51 -14.85
C ARG A 266 28.19 -0.70 -15.58
N ARG A 267 28.22 0.61 -15.35
CA ARG A 267 27.28 1.53 -15.96
C ARG A 267 27.51 1.57 -17.47
N ASP A 268 26.43 1.33 -18.24
CA ASP A 268 26.37 1.83 -19.61
C ASP A 268 26.23 3.35 -19.55
N PRO A 269 26.92 4.13 -20.42
CA PRO A 269 26.77 5.59 -20.46
C PRO A 269 25.32 6.07 -20.60
N SER A 270 24.44 5.27 -21.21
CA SER A 270 23.02 5.54 -21.38
C SER A 270 22.15 5.23 -20.14
N ASP A 271 22.69 4.53 -19.14
CA ASP A 271 21.94 4.16 -17.94
C ASP A 271 21.54 5.38 -17.13
N THR A 272 20.24 5.63 -17.05
CA THR A 272 19.65 6.69 -16.20
C THR A 272 19.69 6.30 -14.72
N TYR A 273 19.45 5.02 -14.40
CA TYR A 273 19.30 4.54 -13.03
C TYR A 273 20.53 3.77 -12.55
N VAL A 274 20.85 3.90 -11.23
CA VAL A 274 21.94 3.15 -10.59
C VAL A 274 21.67 1.65 -10.61
N PHE A 275 20.41 1.26 -10.38
CA PHE A 275 19.95 -0.13 -10.40
C PHE A 275 18.99 -0.32 -11.57
N SER A 276 19.54 -0.48 -12.76
CA SER A 276 18.81 -0.65 -14.02
C SER A 276 18.93 -2.04 -14.59
N SER A 277 17.99 -2.37 -15.46
CA SER A 277 18.10 -3.51 -16.36
C SER A 277 18.72 -3.03 -17.67
N HIS A 278 19.89 -3.51 -18.04
CA HIS A 278 20.55 -3.19 -19.31
C HIS A 278 19.69 -3.47 -20.55
N LEU A 279 18.62 -4.29 -20.39
CA LEU A 279 17.73 -4.65 -21.49
C LEU A 279 16.63 -3.61 -21.76
N THR A 280 16.33 -2.72 -20.82
CA THR A 280 15.11 -1.89 -20.89
C THR A 280 15.31 -0.42 -20.56
N ASP A 281 16.51 0.03 -20.23
CA ASP A 281 16.80 1.39 -19.72
C ASP A 281 15.83 1.85 -18.60
N LYS A 282 15.28 0.89 -17.86
CA LYS A 282 14.37 1.14 -16.74
C LYS A 282 14.96 0.59 -15.45
N HIS A 283 14.63 1.25 -14.35
CA HIS A 283 14.96 0.71 -13.04
C HIS A 283 14.30 -0.65 -12.83
N PHE A 284 14.91 -1.52 -12.03
CA PHE A 284 14.27 -2.77 -11.62
C PHE A 284 12.95 -2.51 -10.91
N THR A 285 11.94 -3.34 -11.17
CA THR A 285 10.68 -3.26 -10.45
C THR A 285 10.89 -3.69 -8.99
N VAL A 286 10.08 -3.15 -8.09
CA VAL A 286 10.09 -3.56 -6.68
C VAL A 286 9.86 -5.06 -6.53
N SER A 287 9.02 -5.66 -7.39
CA SER A 287 8.77 -7.11 -7.40
C SER A 287 10.04 -7.89 -7.74
N THR A 288 10.73 -7.52 -8.82
CA THR A 288 12.00 -8.15 -9.23
C THR A 288 13.03 -8.09 -8.10
N ILE A 289 13.17 -6.91 -7.48
CA ILE A 289 14.10 -6.75 -6.36
C ILE A 289 13.69 -7.63 -5.17
N CYS A 290 12.40 -7.69 -4.81
CA CYS A 290 11.94 -8.53 -3.71
C CYS A 290 12.25 -10.01 -3.91
N HIS A 291 12.07 -10.54 -5.12
CA HIS A 291 12.40 -11.94 -5.44
C HIS A 291 13.91 -12.19 -5.28
N LYS A 292 14.75 -11.38 -5.96
CA LYS A 292 16.21 -11.51 -5.87
C LYS A 292 16.74 -11.31 -4.45
N TRP A 293 16.18 -10.34 -3.71
CA TRP A 293 16.48 -10.10 -2.30
C TRP A 293 16.28 -11.35 -1.46
N LYS A 294 15.08 -11.95 -1.55
CA LYS A 294 14.72 -13.15 -0.81
C LYS A 294 15.66 -14.31 -1.11
N ASP A 295 16.03 -14.48 -2.38
CA ASP A 295 16.92 -15.57 -2.81
C ASP A 295 18.35 -15.40 -2.29
N GLU A 296 18.87 -14.17 -2.22
CA GLU A 296 20.23 -13.94 -1.71
C GLU A 296 20.27 -13.95 -0.17
N VAL A 297 19.31 -13.33 0.50
CA VAL A 297 19.28 -13.28 1.98
C VAL A 297 19.09 -14.68 2.60
N LYS A 298 18.39 -15.59 1.94
CA LYS A 298 18.28 -17.00 2.37
C LYS A 298 19.62 -17.73 2.46
N LYS A 299 20.65 -17.29 1.74
CA LYS A 299 21.99 -17.91 1.74
C LYS A 299 22.82 -17.52 2.96
N VAL A 300 22.36 -16.60 3.77
CA VAL A 300 23.06 -16.14 4.97
C VAL A 300 22.68 -17.02 6.16
N ASN A 301 23.45 -18.07 6.41
CA ASN A 301 23.16 -19.08 7.43
C ASN A 301 23.07 -18.52 8.86
N ALA A 302 23.68 -17.37 9.13
CA ALA A 302 23.65 -16.74 10.45
C ALA A 302 22.34 -16.02 10.77
N LEU A 303 21.41 -15.96 9.83
CA LEU A 303 20.11 -15.34 10.04
C LEU A 303 19.06 -16.37 10.47
N SER A 304 18.29 -16.07 11.49
CA SER A 304 17.18 -16.93 11.95
C SER A 304 16.05 -17.08 10.89
N ARG A 305 16.00 -16.16 9.94
CA ARG A 305 15.04 -16.13 8.83
C ARG A 305 15.49 -15.20 7.69
N PRO A 306 14.98 -15.34 6.48
CA PRO A 306 15.25 -14.39 5.41
C PRO A 306 14.54 -13.06 5.68
N TYR A 307 15.29 -12.05 6.15
CA TYR A 307 14.77 -10.72 6.42
C TYR A 307 14.43 -9.96 5.14
N THR A 308 13.30 -9.27 5.15
CA THR A 308 12.87 -8.38 4.06
C THR A 308 13.62 -7.04 4.11
N SER A 309 13.60 -6.28 3.03
CA SER A 309 14.14 -4.91 3.02
C SER A 309 13.51 -4.03 4.12
N HIS A 310 12.25 -4.28 4.44
CA HIS A 310 11.54 -3.56 5.50
C HIS A 310 12.07 -3.96 6.89
N SER A 311 12.35 -5.24 7.10
CA SER A 311 12.98 -5.73 8.33
C SER A 311 14.39 -5.14 8.51
N ILE A 312 15.18 -5.06 7.44
CA ILE A 312 16.51 -4.44 7.47
C ILE A 312 16.40 -2.94 7.81
N ARG A 313 15.48 -2.23 7.20
CA ARG A 313 15.22 -0.83 7.54
C ARG A 313 14.84 -0.66 9.03
N HIS A 314 14.01 -1.56 9.58
CA HIS A 314 13.72 -1.59 11.01
C HIS A 314 14.99 -1.84 11.84
N GLY A 315 15.88 -2.72 11.38
CA GLY A 315 17.19 -2.95 11.97
C GLY A 315 18.06 -1.70 12.02
N VAL A 316 18.12 -0.95 10.92
CA VAL A 316 18.85 0.34 10.87
C VAL A 316 18.26 1.34 11.87
N VAL A 317 16.93 1.50 11.93
CA VAL A 317 16.27 2.40 12.89
C VAL A 317 16.62 2.00 14.32
N THR A 318 16.46 0.72 14.67
CA THR A 318 16.78 0.20 16.01
C THR A 318 18.26 0.40 16.37
N HIS A 319 19.15 0.13 15.43
CA HIS A 319 20.59 0.30 15.64
C HIS A 319 20.95 1.77 15.93
N LEU A 320 20.44 2.72 15.13
CA LEU A 320 20.70 4.14 15.33
C LEU A 320 20.16 4.65 16.68
N LEU A 321 18.97 4.20 17.09
CA LEU A 321 18.39 4.57 18.38
C LEU A 321 19.19 4.01 19.55
N ARG A 322 19.69 2.77 19.46
CA ARG A 322 20.57 2.19 20.48
C ARG A 322 21.91 2.88 20.61
N GLN A 323 22.38 3.53 19.53
CA GLN A 323 23.54 4.40 19.55
C GLN A 323 23.27 5.81 20.08
N GLY A 324 22.11 6.04 20.69
CA GLY A 324 21.72 7.34 21.25
C GLY A 324 21.34 8.40 20.23
N ILE A 325 21.18 8.03 18.95
CA ILE A 325 20.76 9.03 17.95
C ILE A 325 19.30 9.45 18.20
N PRO A 326 19.01 10.75 18.37
CA PRO A 326 17.65 11.22 18.68
C PRO A 326 16.59 10.78 17.68
N VAL A 327 15.42 10.41 18.19
CA VAL A 327 14.26 9.88 17.42
C VAL A 327 13.96 10.72 16.18
N TYR A 328 13.94 12.05 16.31
CA TYR A 328 13.66 12.96 15.21
C TYR A 328 14.72 12.92 14.10
N LYS A 329 16.01 12.76 14.47
CA LYS A 329 17.12 12.62 13.49
C LYS A 329 17.00 11.32 12.73
N VAL A 330 16.77 10.20 13.44
CA VAL A 330 16.53 8.90 12.82
C VAL A 330 15.34 8.96 11.86
N GLY A 331 14.23 9.56 12.31
CA GLY A 331 13.05 9.77 11.47
C GLY A 331 13.35 10.57 10.19
N LYS A 332 14.19 11.60 10.26
CA LYS A 332 14.65 12.37 9.08
C LYS A 332 15.51 11.53 8.14
N ILE A 333 16.50 10.80 8.66
CA ILE A 333 17.40 9.94 7.87
C ILE A 333 16.59 8.92 7.06
N VAL A 334 15.76 8.14 7.76
CA VAL A 334 15.00 7.07 7.09
C VAL A 334 13.74 7.58 6.37
N GLY A 335 13.30 8.80 6.62
CA GLY A 335 12.13 9.41 5.98
C GLY A 335 10.80 8.85 6.51
N HIS A 336 10.60 8.86 7.82
CA HIS A 336 9.31 8.59 8.41
C HIS A 336 8.33 9.74 8.17
N SER A 337 7.06 9.42 7.93
CA SER A 337 6.03 10.44 7.67
C SER A 337 5.62 11.22 8.91
N SER A 338 5.78 10.64 10.09
CA SER A 338 5.55 11.28 11.40
C SER A 338 6.52 10.70 12.43
N GLU A 339 6.78 11.44 13.49
CA GLU A 339 7.60 11.01 14.63
C GLU A 339 6.99 9.79 15.32
N LYS A 340 5.66 9.72 15.43
CA LYS A 340 4.92 8.55 15.96
C LYS A 340 5.35 7.21 15.35
N ILE A 341 5.87 7.21 14.12
CA ILE A 341 6.38 5.98 13.49
C ILE A 341 7.73 5.60 14.11
N THR A 342 8.58 6.57 14.42
CA THR A 342 9.89 6.34 15.06
C THR A 342 9.73 6.06 16.55
N GLU A 343 8.78 6.69 17.22
CA GLU A 343 8.43 6.45 18.64
C GLU A 343 8.06 5.01 18.94
N ARG A 344 7.57 4.25 17.95
CA ARG A 344 7.31 2.82 18.11
C ARG A 344 8.55 2.00 18.45
N TYR A 345 9.72 2.59 18.32
CA TYR A 345 11.02 2.01 18.62
C TYR A 345 11.63 2.58 19.90
N SER A 346 10.93 3.46 20.64
CA SER A 346 11.45 4.09 21.86
C SER A 346 11.89 3.08 22.91
N HIS A 347 11.23 1.93 22.97
CA HIS A 347 11.61 0.82 23.88
C HIS A 347 12.99 0.20 23.56
N PHE A 348 13.65 0.60 22.47
CA PHE A 348 15.04 0.22 22.17
C PHE A 348 16.05 1.29 22.57
N ILE A 349 15.58 2.46 23.03
CA ILE A 349 16.45 3.51 23.59
C ILE A 349 16.82 3.06 25.00
N PRO A 350 18.11 3.02 25.36
CA PRO A 350 18.49 2.80 26.74
C PRO A 350 17.82 3.83 27.66
N ASP A 351 17.30 3.37 28.80
CA ASP A 351 16.75 4.25 29.84
C ASP A 351 17.92 4.85 30.65
N ASP A 352 18.79 5.60 29.99
CA ASP A 352 19.91 6.31 30.64
C ASP A 352 19.39 7.59 31.33
N LEU A 353 18.38 7.43 32.19
CA LEU A 353 17.88 8.52 33.03
C LEU A 353 18.93 8.89 34.06
N GLU A 354 19.75 7.97 34.53
CA GLU A 354 20.86 8.22 35.47
C GLU A 354 21.92 9.12 34.82
N ASP A 355 22.40 8.75 33.62
CA ASP A 355 23.37 9.56 32.86
C ASP A 355 22.82 10.96 32.52
N ALA A 356 21.53 11.09 32.27
CA ALA A 356 20.89 12.37 32.01
C ALA A 356 20.77 13.24 33.27
N MET A 357 20.57 12.62 34.43
CA MET A 357 20.54 13.32 35.71
C MET A 357 21.94 13.73 36.19
N ASP A 358 22.97 12.97 35.91
CA ASP A 358 24.36 13.29 36.19
C ASP A 358 24.86 14.53 35.42
N LEU A 359 24.22 14.89 34.32
CA LEU A 359 24.49 16.12 33.58
C LEU A 359 23.92 17.39 34.28
N LEU A 360 23.04 17.22 35.27
CA LEU A 360 22.41 18.31 35.99
C LEU A 360 23.08 18.59 37.36
N GLY A 361 23.98 17.73 37.81
CA GLY A 361 24.74 17.82 39.04
C GLY A 361 26.14 18.32 38.81
#